data_9dfa0ef92468c2da938816adfe865c2a
#
_entry.id   9dfa0ef92468c2da938816adfe865c2a
#
_cell.length_a   1.000
_cell.length_b   1.000
_cell.length_c   1.000
_cell.angle_alpha   90.00
_cell.angle_beta   90.00
_cell.angle_gamma   90.00
#
_symmetry.space_group_name_H-M   'P 1'
#
loop_
_entity.id
_entity.type
_entity.pdbx_description
1 polymer ?
#
loop_
_entity_poly.entity_id
_entity_poly.type
_entity_poly.pdbx_seq_one_letter_code
_entity_poly.pdbx_strand_id
1 'polypeptide(L)'
;MHNLPLPPSAVRLRAISRRDALRYTTALAGLGAASAACGMPTAAAAAPPRLIDFAAQQIPAQQIRAAGYSGVVNYVSLSRPGSSFGAKPITRRYADSLTAAGLVIVSNYQYGKPGGSAPSDFTRGYAGGVADARTAWQLHTAAGGGQGAPIFFTVDEDINRDTWNRVALQWFRGINSVLGVQRTGVYGGIDVCQWAAADGVIGSSGTPGRRWAWQTRAWSGHRIYPAAVLYQRVVSTKSSPGPRVGGFEVDVNDVLAPDCGQWNLHQGHRTGDAR
;
A
#
# COMPACT_ATOMS: atom_id res chain seq x y z
N MET A 1 -21.35 -13.08 -63.12
CA MET A 1 -22.21 -13.95 -62.32
C MET A 1 -21.38 -14.71 -61.33
N HIS A 2 -21.23 -14.17 -60.12
CA HIS A 2 -20.55 -14.87 -59.01
C HIS A 2 -21.48 -14.78 -57.80
N ASN A 3 -21.98 -15.93 -57.39
CA ASN A 3 -22.81 -16.13 -56.21
C ASN A 3 -21.96 -16.00 -54.94
N LEU A 4 -22.36 -15.11 -54.04
CA LEU A 4 -21.87 -15.07 -52.66
C LEU A 4 -22.81 -15.90 -51.78
N PRO A 5 -22.29 -16.70 -50.82
CA PRO A 5 -23.15 -17.43 -49.89
C PRO A 5 -23.64 -16.57 -48.73
N LEU A 6 -24.86 -16.88 -48.29
CA LEU A 6 -25.54 -16.24 -47.12
C LEU A 6 -24.93 -16.65 -45.79
N PRO A 7 -25.00 -15.81 -44.75
CA PRO A 7 -24.49 -16.13 -43.42
C PRO A 7 -25.45 -17.07 -42.66
N PRO A 8 -24.93 -17.86 -41.69
CA PRO A 8 -25.74 -18.81 -40.94
C PRO A 8 -26.59 -18.12 -39.85
N SER A 9 -27.75 -18.73 -39.64
CA SER A 9 -28.82 -18.31 -38.73
C SER A 9 -28.41 -18.17 -37.28
N ALA A 10 -28.85 -17.08 -36.67
CA ALA A 10 -28.70 -16.80 -35.21
C ALA A 10 -29.59 -17.77 -34.39
N VAL A 11 -28.97 -18.50 -33.49
CA VAL A 11 -29.67 -19.31 -32.47
C VAL A 11 -30.20 -18.37 -31.40
N ARG A 12 -31.50 -18.27 -31.30
CA ARG A 12 -32.18 -17.53 -30.21
C ARG A 12 -32.14 -18.36 -28.93
N LEU A 13 -31.42 -17.89 -27.93
CA LEU A 13 -31.55 -18.38 -26.56
C LEU A 13 -32.88 -17.91 -25.98
N ARG A 14 -33.76 -18.85 -25.63
CA ARG A 14 -35.01 -18.62 -24.91
C ARG A 14 -34.70 -18.27 -23.47
N ALA A 15 -35.14 -17.11 -22.99
CA ALA A 15 -35.14 -16.74 -21.58
C ALA A 15 -36.09 -17.64 -20.79
N ILE A 16 -35.58 -18.27 -19.73
CA ILE A 16 -36.38 -19.07 -18.81
C ILE A 16 -37.11 -18.12 -17.86
N SER A 17 -38.44 -18.20 -17.88
CA SER A 17 -39.34 -17.38 -17.04
C SER A 17 -39.30 -17.85 -15.59
N ARG A 18 -39.36 -16.89 -14.64
CA ARG A 18 -39.40 -17.11 -13.18
C ARG A 18 -40.58 -17.94 -12.67
N ARG A 19 -41.46 -18.42 -13.56
CA ARG A 19 -42.65 -19.23 -13.22
C ARG A 19 -42.42 -20.74 -13.30
N ASP A 20 -41.31 -21.21 -13.87
CA ASP A 20 -41.06 -22.65 -14.07
C ASP A 20 -40.23 -23.29 -12.94
N ALA A 21 -39.82 -22.52 -11.92
CA ALA A 21 -39.04 -23.00 -10.79
C ALA A 21 -39.90 -23.52 -9.59
N LEU A 22 -41.23 -23.59 -9.71
CA LEU A 22 -42.12 -23.88 -8.56
C LEU A 22 -42.92 -25.19 -8.69
N ARG A 23 -42.43 -26.21 -9.38
CA ARG A 23 -43.14 -27.47 -9.55
C ARG A 23 -42.30 -28.72 -9.30
N TYR A 24 -41.48 -28.76 -8.24
CA TYR A 24 -40.94 -30.01 -7.72
C TYR A 24 -40.82 -29.95 -6.20
N THR A 25 -41.95 -29.96 -5.52
CA THR A 25 -42.02 -30.32 -4.10
C THR A 25 -43.30 -31.15 -3.90
N THR A 26 -43.15 -32.48 -3.92
CA THR A 26 -44.03 -33.35 -3.12
C THR A 26 -43.38 -34.73 -2.94
N ALA A 27 -43.34 -35.10 -1.69
CA ALA A 27 -43.37 -36.47 -1.14
C ALA A 27 -42.05 -37.25 -1.06
N LEU A 28 -41.46 -37.24 0.10
CA LEU A 28 -41.11 -38.48 0.82
C LEU A 28 -41.06 -38.18 2.33
N ALA A 29 -42.07 -38.66 3.01
CA ALA A 29 -42.14 -38.72 4.47
C ALA A 29 -41.37 -39.95 4.95
N GLY A 30 -40.61 -39.80 6.04
CA GLY A 30 -40.28 -40.93 6.91
C GLY A 30 -38.79 -41.21 7.08
N LEU A 31 -38.26 -40.82 8.15
CA LEU A 31 -37.41 -41.49 9.13
C LEU A 31 -36.51 -40.47 9.83
N GLY A 32 -36.78 -40.19 11.08
CA GLY A 32 -36.00 -39.27 11.88
C GLY A 32 -34.60 -39.82 12.14
N ALA A 33 -33.62 -39.04 11.71
CA ALA A 33 -32.29 -39.05 12.30
C ALA A 33 -32.00 -37.61 12.71
N ALA A 34 -31.98 -37.35 14.02
CA ALA A 34 -31.52 -36.10 14.57
C ALA A 34 -30.02 -35.96 14.27
N SER A 35 -29.70 -35.37 13.12
CA SER A 35 -28.33 -34.91 12.83
C SER A 35 -28.09 -33.67 13.67
N ALA A 36 -27.40 -33.82 14.80
CA ALA A 36 -26.75 -32.70 15.46
C ALA A 36 -25.81 -32.02 14.44
N ALA A 37 -26.27 -30.94 13.85
CA ALA A 37 -25.41 -30.06 13.09
C ALA A 37 -24.44 -29.45 14.09
N CYS A 38 -23.26 -30.07 14.26
CA CYS A 38 -22.08 -29.39 14.79
C CYS A 38 -21.81 -28.21 13.89
N GLY A 39 -22.31 -27.04 14.26
CA GLY A 39 -21.93 -25.79 13.66
C GLY A 39 -20.42 -25.64 13.83
N MET A 40 -19.66 -25.90 12.76
CA MET A 40 -18.25 -25.52 12.77
C MET A 40 -18.20 -24.02 13.02
N PRO A 41 -17.41 -23.54 14.02
CA PRO A 41 -17.23 -22.13 14.21
C PRO A 41 -16.67 -21.59 12.89
N THR A 42 -17.38 -20.69 12.24
CA THR A 42 -16.85 -19.91 11.13
C THR A 42 -15.61 -19.22 11.66
N ALA A 43 -14.43 -19.60 11.17
CA ALA A 43 -13.20 -18.95 11.53
C ALA A 43 -13.40 -17.45 11.28
N ALA A 44 -13.38 -16.67 12.35
CA ALA A 44 -13.43 -15.20 12.21
C ALA A 44 -12.31 -14.80 11.26
N ALA A 45 -12.66 -14.06 10.19
CA ALA A 45 -11.68 -13.60 9.24
C ALA A 45 -10.60 -12.85 10.02
N ALA A 46 -9.34 -13.31 9.91
CA ALA A 46 -8.22 -12.65 10.58
C ALA A 46 -8.19 -11.17 10.19
N ALA A 47 -8.00 -10.30 11.17
CA ALA A 47 -7.86 -8.88 10.88
C ALA A 47 -6.75 -8.66 9.84
N PRO A 48 -6.93 -7.73 8.88
CA PRO A 48 -5.94 -7.48 7.84
C PRO A 48 -4.58 -7.12 8.48
N PRO A 49 -3.46 -7.55 7.87
CA PRO A 49 -2.14 -7.20 8.38
C PRO A 49 -1.98 -5.69 8.43
N ARG A 50 -1.24 -5.20 9.42
CA ARG A 50 -0.99 -3.78 9.64
C ARG A 50 0.48 -3.49 9.78
N LEU A 51 0.91 -2.37 9.18
CA LEU A 51 2.24 -1.81 9.35
C LEU A 51 2.15 -0.56 10.23
N ILE A 52 3.29 -0.19 10.82
CA ILE A 52 3.44 1.10 11.50
C ILE A 52 4.46 1.95 10.77
N ASP A 53 4.34 3.28 10.88
CA ASP A 53 5.39 4.19 10.47
C ASP A 53 5.73 5.17 11.59
N PHE A 54 7.00 5.56 11.66
CA PHE A 54 7.55 6.40 12.70
C PHE A 54 8.89 6.99 12.29
N ALA A 55 9.20 8.19 12.78
CA ALA A 55 10.45 8.89 12.48
C ALA A 55 11.32 9.14 13.71
N ALA A 56 10.74 9.14 14.92
CA ALA A 56 11.42 9.60 16.12
C ALA A 56 12.58 8.71 16.57
N GLN A 57 12.37 7.39 16.62
CA GLN A 57 13.34 6.41 17.12
C GLN A 57 13.23 5.10 16.34
N GLN A 58 14.28 4.29 16.35
CA GLN A 58 14.21 2.91 15.89
C GLN A 58 13.60 2.05 17.01
N ILE A 59 12.35 1.64 16.82
CA ILE A 59 11.63 0.78 17.77
C ILE A 59 12.17 -0.66 17.63
N PRO A 60 12.55 -1.34 18.74
CA PRO A 60 13.03 -2.73 18.67
C PRO A 60 12.06 -3.66 17.95
N ALA A 61 12.54 -4.44 16.99
CA ALA A 61 11.72 -5.29 16.12
C ALA A 61 10.78 -6.23 16.90
N GLN A 62 11.27 -6.81 18.02
CA GLN A 62 10.46 -7.69 18.86
C GLN A 62 9.28 -6.97 19.52
N GLN A 63 9.40 -5.69 19.85
CA GLN A 63 8.30 -4.90 20.41
C GLN A 63 7.24 -4.59 19.36
N ILE A 64 7.63 -4.35 18.09
CA ILE A 64 6.72 -4.17 16.97
C ILE A 64 5.91 -5.46 16.76
N ARG A 65 6.60 -6.61 16.72
CA ARG A 65 5.96 -7.91 16.57
C ARG A 65 5.03 -8.25 17.74
N ALA A 66 5.47 -8.03 18.98
CA ALA A 66 4.68 -8.26 20.18
C ALA A 66 3.41 -7.38 20.24
N ALA A 67 3.47 -6.18 19.65
CA ALA A 67 2.30 -5.31 19.49
C ALA A 67 1.35 -5.76 18.37
N GLY A 68 1.63 -6.87 17.67
CA GLY A 68 0.76 -7.47 16.66
C GLY A 68 0.86 -6.83 15.27
N TYR A 69 1.92 -6.06 14.98
CA TYR A 69 2.16 -5.50 13.66
C TYR A 69 2.98 -6.46 12.79
N SER A 70 2.69 -6.42 11.48
CA SER A 70 3.32 -7.29 10.48
C SER A 70 4.59 -6.67 9.87
N GLY A 71 4.86 -5.40 10.13
CA GLY A 71 6.01 -4.70 9.56
C GLY A 71 5.96 -3.20 9.73
N VAL A 72 6.81 -2.52 8.96
CA VAL A 72 7.01 -1.09 9.04
C VAL A 72 7.03 -0.43 7.66
N VAL A 73 6.58 0.83 7.58
CA VAL A 73 7.02 1.76 6.55
C VAL A 73 8.13 2.60 7.15
N ASN A 74 9.33 2.57 6.58
CA ASN A 74 10.48 3.26 7.14
C ASN A 74 11.18 4.16 6.12
N TYR A 75 11.97 5.12 6.59
CA TYR A 75 12.41 6.24 5.79
C TYR A 75 13.76 5.99 5.13
N VAL A 76 13.81 6.20 3.82
CA VAL A 76 15.03 6.27 3.00
C VAL A 76 15.37 7.72 2.66
N SER A 77 15.28 8.59 3.68
CA SER A 77 15.64 10.01 3.64
C SER A 77 16.42 10.39 4.89
N LEU A 78 17.24 11.41 4.81
CA LEU A 78 17.92 11.99 5.97
C LEU A 78 16.92 12.76 6.84
N SER A 79 17.30 13.05 8.09
CA SER A 79 16.60 14.03 8.92
C SER A 79 16.83 15.43 8.38
N ARG A 80 15.79 16.27 8.36
CA ARG A 80 15.92 17.68 7.99
C ARG A 80 16.68 18.46 9.07
N PRO A 81 17.31 19.59 8.72
CA PRO A 81 17.98 20.43 9.71
C PRO A 81 17.07 20.83 10.85
N GLY A 82 17.61 20.89 12.06
CA GLY A 82 16.86 21.25 13.27
C GLY A 82 15.92 20.18 13.81
N SER A 83 15.86 18.98 13.19
CA SER A 83 15.15 17.83 13.76
C SER A 83 16.03 16.61 13.80
N SER A 84 15.99 15.88 14.91
CA SER A 84 16.67 14.60 15.09
C SER A 84 15.62 13.51 15.06
N PHE A 85 15.53 12.80 13.92
CA PHE A 85 14.66 11.63 13.76
C PHE A 85 15.53 10.39 13.73
N GLY A 86 15.66 9.71 14.87
CA GLY A 86 16.53 8.55 15.03
C GLY A 86 16.18 7.32 14.17
N ALA A 87 14.97 7.31 13.58
CA ALA A 87 14.57 6.29 12.60
C ALA A 87 14.93 6.67 11.14
N LYS A 88 15.54 7.83 10.90
CA LYS A 88 15.94 8.29 9.56
C LYS A 88 17.46 8.45 9.43
N PRO A 89 18.03 7.91 8.37
CA PRO A 89 17.50 6.88 7.46
C PRO A 89 17.49 5.50 8.12
N ILE A 90 16.70 4.57 7.54
CA ILE A 90 16.80 3.16 7.92
C ILE A 90 18.21 2.64 7.64
N THR A 91 18.78 1.92 8.61
CA THR A 91 20.11 1.31 8.46
C THR A 91 20.01 -0.16 8.11
N ARG A 92 21.04 -0.72 7.47
CA ARG A 92 21.14 -2.16 7.19
C ARG A 92 20.92 -3.00 8.45
N ARG A 93 21.61 -2.66 9.55
CA ARG A 93 21.48 -3.35 10.82
C ARG A 93 20.04 -3.40 11.33
N TYR A 94 19.32 -2.27 11.23
CA TYR A 94 17.94 -2.22 11.68
C TYR A 94 17.02 -3.02 10.75
N ALA A 95 17.21 -2.93 9.43
CA ALA A 95 16.51 -3.73 8.46
C ALA A 95 16.70 -5.25 8.67
N ASP A 96 17.92 -5.68 8.95
CA ASP A 96 18.24 -7.08 9.27
C ASP A 96 17.50 -7.52 10.55
N SER A 97 17.42 -6.67 11.58
CA SER A 97 16.68 -6.99 12.82
C SER A 97 15.18 -7.13 12.60
N LEU A 98 14.58 -6.27 11.75
CA LEU A 98 13.18 -6.35 11.36
C LEU A 98 12.91 -7.64 10.57
N THR A 99 13.78 -7.97 9.62
CA THR A 99 13.67 -9.19 8.81
C THR A 99 13.81 -10.45 9.68
N ALA A 100 14.75 -10.49 10.59
CA ALA A 100 14.93 -11.61 11.53
C ALA A 100 13.70 -11.80 12.46
N ALA A 101 12.98 -10.72 12.76
CA ALA A 101 11.72 -10.78 13.50
C ALA A 101 10.50 -11.15 12.63
N GLY A 102 10.67 -11.38 11.32
CA GLY A 102 9.60 -11.70 10.38
C GLY A 102 8.71 -10.50 10.04
N LEU A 103 9.25 -9.28 10.17
CA LEU A 103 8.55 -8.04 9.86
C LEU A 103 8.89 -7.58 8.43
N VAL A 104 7.87 -7.23 7.64
CA VAL A 104 8.08 -6.65 6.31
C VAL A 104 8.50 -5.18 6.40
N ILE A 105 9.24 -4.71 5.38
CA ILE A 105 9.74 -3.34 5.32
C ILE A 105 9.33 -2.72 3.98
N VAL A 106 8.68 -1.57 4.04
CA VAL A 106 8.33 -0.71 2.90
C VAL A 106 9.14 0.57 3.00
N SER A 107 9.64 1.08 1.88
CA SER A 107 10.45 2.30 1.85
C SER A 107 9.64 3.54 1.55
N ASN A 108 9.87 4.61 2.34
CA ASN A 108 9.30 5.93 2.16
C ASN A 108 10.38 7.02 2.08
N TYR A 109 10.20 8.00 1.21
CA TYR A 109 11.01 9.21 1.17
C TYR A 109 10.22 10.43 1.60
N GLN A 110 10.67 11.08 2.65
CA GLN A 110 10.20 12.38 3.11
C GLN A 110 11.34 13.08 3.86
N TYR A 111 11.87 14.14 3.29
CA TYR A 111 12.90 14.98 3.92
C TYR A 111 12.28 16.25 4.50
N GLY A 112 11.62 17.04 3.67
CA GLY A 112 10.94 18.26 4.03
C GLY A 112 9.47 18.08 4.36
N LYS A 113 8.86 19.11 4.97
CA LYS A 113 7.41 19.18 5.19
C LYS A 113 6.97 20.64 5.39
N PRO A 114 5.66 20.94 5.22
CA PRO A 114 5.15 22.30 5.46
C PRO A 114 5.47 22.79 6.89
N GLY A 115 5.85 24.05 7.01
CA GLY A 115 6.19 24.66 8.29
C GLY A 115 7.47 24.16 8.97
N GLY A 116 8.23 23.28 8.31
CA GLY A 116 9.53 22.80 8.78
C GLY A 116 10.69 23.70 8.33
N SER A 117 11.92 23.37 8.77
CA SER A 117 13.16 24.03 8.32
C SER A 117 13.54 23.75 6.87
N ALA A 118 12.89 22.77 6.25
CA ALA A 118 12.95 22.50 4.82
C ALA A 118 11.51 22.43 4.30
N PRO A 119 11.22 23.05 3.14
CA PRO A 119 9.88 23.00 2.55
C PRO A 119 9.54 21.57 2.09
N SER A 120 8.26 21.34 1.80
CA SER A 120 7.81 20.06 1.27
C SER A 120 8.56 19.67 0.01
N ASP A 121 8.97 18.41 -0.07
CA ASP A 121 9.90 17.93 -1.11
C ASP A 121 9.40 18.18 -2.53
N PHE A 122 8.12 17.96 -2.78
CA PHE A 122 7.50 18.13 -4.09
C PHE A 122 7.59 19.58 -4.62
N THR A 123 7.75 20.59 -3.73
CA THR A 123 7.84 22.01 -4.13
C THR A 123 9.12 22.35 -4.89
N ARG A 124 10.11 21.44 -4.88
CA ARG A 124 11.40 21.63 -5.58
C ARG A 124 11.35 21.21 -7.07
N GLY A 125 10.19 20.79 -7.58
CA GLY A 125 9.96 20.49 -8.98
C GLY A 125 10.86 19.38 -9.53
N TYR A 126 11.07 19.37 -10.85
CA TYR A 126 11.79 18.29 -11.54
C TYR A 126 13.21 18.05 -10.99
N ALA A 127 14.01 19.09 -10.85
CA ALA A 127 15.39 18.97 -10.35
C ALA A 127 15.44 18.43 -8.92
N GLY A 128 14.49 18.84 -8.06
CA GLY A 128 14.30 18.28 -6.71
C GLY A 128 13.97 16.79 -6.76
N GLY A 129 13.06 16.39 -7.65
CA GLY A 129 12.71 15.00 -7.84
C GLY A 129 13.88 14.10 -8.24
N VAL A 130 14.74 14.59 -9.15
CA VAL A 130 15.99 13.89 -9.52
C VAL A 130 16.91 13.71 -8.33
N ALA A 131 17.13 14.75 -7.53
CA ALA A 131 18.02 14.71 -6.37
C ALA A 131 17.47 13.78 -5.28
N ASP A 132 16.17 13.86 -5.01
CA ASP A 132 15.51 13.02 -4.01
C ASP A 132 15.51 11.55 -4.38
N ALA A 133 15.24 11.24 -5.63
CA ALA A 133 15.25 9.87 -6.12
C ALA A 133 16.64 9.23 -6.01
N ARG A 134 17.70 9.96 -6.31
CA ARG A 134 19.09 9.48 -6.14
C ARG A 134 19.40 9.21 -4.68
N THR A 135 19.06 10.13 -3.78
CA THR A 135 19.26 9.96 -2.33
C THR A 135 18.44 8.79 -1.81
N ALA A 136 17.16 8.71 -2.18
CA ALA A 136 16.26 7.63 -1.75
C ALA A 136 16.79 6.27 -2.21
N TRP A 137 17.23 6.16 -3.46
CA TRP A 137 17.78 4.92 -4.01
C TRP A 137 19.06 4.49 -3.32
N GLN A 138 19.99 5.43 -3.10
CA GLN A 138 21.23 5.16 -2.37
C GLN A 138 20.95 4.62 -0.97
N LEU A 139 20.06 5.25 -0.21
CA LEU A 139 19.71 4.84 1.14
C LEU A 139 18.92 3.53 1.19
N HIS A 140 18.00 3.33 0.23
CA HIS A 140 17.25 2.09 0.06
C HIS A 140 18.19 0.90 -0.17
N THR A 141 19.10 1.01 -1.12
CA THR A 141 20.05 -0.07 -1.43
C THR A 141 21.06 -0.30 -0.31
N ALA A 142 21.53 0.77 0.35
CA ALA A 142 22.42 0.67 1.51
C ALA A 142 21.75 -0.08 2.68
N ALA A 143 20.44 0.08 2.86
CA ALA A 143 19.67 -0.68 3.85
C ALA A 143 19.39 -2.13 3.44
N GLY A 144 19.69 -2.52 2.20
CA GLY A 144 19.44 -3.85 1.65
C GLY A 144 18.16 -3.96 0.83
N GLY A 145 17.57 -2.83 0.45
CA GLY A 145 16.39 -2.79 -0.39
C GLY A 145 16.63 -3.39 -1.78
N GLY A 146 15.67 -4.14 -2.26
CA GLY A 146 15.76 -4.88 -3.53
C GLY A 146 15.47 -4.01 -4.75
N GLN A 147 16.02 -4.42 -5.90
CA GLN A 147 15.91 -3.69 -7.18
C GLN A 147 14.46 -3.58 -7.70
N GLY A 148 13.57 -4.48 -7.32
CA GLY A 148 12.19 -4.53 -7.80
C GLY A 148 11.18 -3.78 -6.94
N ALA A 149 11.54 -3.37 -5.73
CA ALA A 149 10.61 -2.74 -4.81
C ALA A 149 10.44 -1.24 -5.09
N PRO A 150 9.23 -0.69 -4.89
CA PRO A 150 9.00 0.73 -5.00
C PRO A 150 9.52 1.49 -3.78
N ILE A 151 9.76 2.79 -3.97
CA ILE A 151 9.90 3.77 -2.90
C ILE A 151 8.70 4.70 -2.99
N PHE A 152 8.00 4.89 -1.88
CA PHE A 152 6.90 5.84 -1.80
C PHE A 152 7.44 7.24 -1.55
N PHE A 153 7.03 8.21 -2.37
CA PHE A 153 7.42 9.60 -2.24
C PHE A 153 6.27 10.44 -1.71
N THR A 154 6.54 11.30 -0.75
CA THR A 154 5.53 11.90 0.11
C THR A 154 5.07 13.26 -0.37
N VAL A 155 3.73 13.41 -0.52
CA VAL A 155 3.02 14.68 -0.63
C VAL A 155 2.17 14.82 0.65
N ASP A 156 2.77 15.40 1.69
CA ASP A 156 2.18 15.50 3.05
C ASP A 156 1.43 16.81 3.25
N GLU A 157 0.57 17.14 2.28
CA GLU A 157 -0.26 18.35 2.26
C GLU A 157 -1.57 18.11 1.49
N ASP A 158 -2.59 18.91 1.85
CA ASP A 158 -3.81 19.04 1.07
C ASP A 158 -3.58 19.99 -0.10
N ILE A 159 -3.21 19.43 -1.24
CA ILE A 159 -2.98 20.22 -2.46
C ILE A 159 -4.15 20.08 -3.43
N ASN A 160 -4.40 21.14 -4.19
CA ASN A 160 -5.38 21.09 -5.27
C ASN A 160 -4.79 20.59 -6.60
N ARG A 161 -5.66 20.33 -7.58
CA ARG A 161 -5.25 19.81 -8.91
C ARG A 161 -4.29 20.75 -9.65
N ASP A 162 -4.41 22.04 -9.46
CA ASP A 162 -3.53 23.01 -10.10
C ASP A 162 -2.10 22.94 -9.53
N THR A 163 -1.94 22.87 -8.20
CA THR A 163 -0.65 22.63 -7.54
C THR A 163 -0.06 21.28 -7.94
N TRP A 164 -0.89 20.24 -8.03
CA TRP A 164 -0.45 18.95 -8.55
C TRP A 164 0.13 19.10 -9.96
N ASN A 165 -0.62 19.66 -10.89
CA ASN A 165 -0.22 19.74 -12.32
C ASN A 165 1.06 20.56 -12.51
N ARG A 166 1.16 21.71 -11.82
CA ARG A 166 2.26 22.65 -12.04
C ARG A 166 3.53 22.31 -11.26
N VAL A 167 3.39 21.67 -10.11
CA VAL A 167 4.49 21.49 -9.15
C VAL A 167 4.76 20.03 -8.86
N ALA A 168 3.83 19.32 -8.20
CA ALA A 168 4.08 17.97 -7.73
C ALA A 168 4.31 16.97 -8.87
N LEU A 169 3.57 17.08 -9.97
CA LEU A 169 3.75 16.24 -11.16
C LEU A 169 5.16 16.38 -11.76
N GLN A 170 5.74 17.59 -11.74
CA GLN A 170 7.11 17.80 -12.23
C GLN A 170 8.13 17.09 -11.33
N TRP A 171 7.91 17.13 -10.00
CA TRP A 171 8.75 16.41 -9.05
C TRP A 171 8.70 14.88 -9.29
N PHE A 172 7.52 14.32 -9.50
CA PHE A 172 7.37 12.90 -9.84
C PHE A 172 8.03 12.54 -11.18
N ARG A 173 7.95 13.42 -12.19
CA ARG A 173 8.68 13.23 -13.47
C ARG A 173 10.19 13.19 -13.26
N GLY A 174 10.72 14.04 -12.36
CA GLY A 174 12.13 14.00 -11.96
C GLY A 174 12.49 12.68 -11.28
N ILE A 175 11.65 12.18 -10.36
CA ILE A 175 11.83 10.88 -9.71
C ILE A 175 11.86 9.76 -10.76
N ASN A 176 10.89 9.77 -11.67
CA ASN A 176 10.78 8.75 -12.71
C ASN A 176 11.98 8.72 -13.68
N SER A 177 12.63 9.84 -13.90
CA SER A 177 13.85 9.90 -14.72
C SER A 177 15.03 9.14 -14.10
N VAL A 178 15.00 8.90 -12.79
CA VAL A 178 16.04 8.16 -12.05
C VAL A 178 15.61 6.71 -11.76
N LEU A 179 14.41 6.53 -11.21
CA LEU A 179 13.95 5.22 -10.74
C LEU A 179 13.13 4.45 -11.77
N GLY A 180 12.56 5.15 -12.75
CA GLY A 180 11.49 4.61 -13.59
C GLY A 180 10.15 4.55 -12.83
N VAL A 181 9.06 4.53 -13.60
CA VAL A 181 7.68 4.54 -13.07
C VAL A 181 7.42 3.35 -12.14
N GLN A 182 7.91 2.16 -12.50
CA GLN A 182 7.61 0.93 -11.77
C GLN A 182 8.18 0.89 -10.34
N ARG A 183 9.23 1.66 -10.05
CA ARG A 183 9.83 1.78 -8.71
C ARG A 183 9.39 3.05 -7.96
N THR A 184 8.44 3.79 -8.52
CA THR A 184 7.92 5.01 -7.92
C THR A 184 6.54 4.75 -7.34
N GLY A 185 6.37 5.01 -6.05
CA GLY A 185 5.09 5.06 -5.34
C GLY A 185 4.79 6.47 -4.85
N VAL A 186 3.54 6.72 -4.46
CA VAL A 186 3.09 7.99 -3.88
C VAL A 186 2.49 7.77 -2.50
N TYR A 187 2.79 8.66 -1.55
CA TYR A 187 2.02 8.87 -0.34
C TYR A 187 1.29 10.21 -0.43
N GLY A 188 0.01 10.24 -0.02
CA GLY A 188 -0.78 11.47 0.03
C GLY A 188 -2.26 11.23 0.27
N GLY A 189 -3.07 12.30 0.19
CA GLY A 189 -4.53 12.21 0.19
C GLY A 189 -5.06 11.42 -0.99
N ILE A 190 -6.35 11.07 -0.95
CA ILE A 190 -6.97 10.26 -2.01
C ILE A 190 -6.81 10.87 -3.40
N ASP A 191 -6.99 12.19 -3.51
CA ASP A 191 -6.93 12.89 -4.79
C ASP A 191 -5.50 12.86 -5.36
N VAL A 192 -4.47 13.04 -4.53
CA VAL A 192 -3.06 12.90 -4.92
C VAL A 192 -2.76 11.50 -5.44
N CYS A 193 -3.23 10.46 -4.74
CA CYS A 193 -3.07 9.07 -5.17
C CYS A 193 -3.73 8.80 -6.53
N GLN A 194 -4.95 9.32 -6.73
CA GLN A 194 -5.69 9.17 -7.97
C GLN A 194 -5.01 9.93 -9.13
N TRP A 195 -4.54 11.16 -8.88
CA TRP A 195 -3.83 11.94 -9.91
C TRP A 195 -2.51 11.29 -10.30
N ALA A 196 -1.73 10.81 -9.35
CA ALA A 196 -0.48 10.12 -9.62
C ALA A 196 -0.66 8.87 -10.49
N ALA A 197 -1.74 8.11 -10.24
CA ALA A 197 -2.08 6.95 -11.04
C ALA A 197 -2.60 7.33 -12.44
N ALA A 198 -3.46 8.35 -12.54
CA ALA A 198 -4.02 8.83 -13.81
C ALA A 198 -2.97 9.43 -14.73
N ASP A 199 -2.02 10.19 -14.16
CA ASP A 199 -0.92 10.81 -14.91
C ASP A 199 0.24 9.83 -15.18
N GLY A 200 0.13 8.56 -14.77
CA GLY A 200 1.08 7.49 -15.06
C GLY A 200 2.47 7.67 -14.43
N VAL A 201 2.57 8.40 -13.30
CA VAL A 201 3.84 8.67 -12.63
C VAL A 201 4.15 7.72 -11.47
N ILE A 202 3.26 6.78 -11.18
CA ILE A 202 3.48 5.69 -10.22
C ILE A 202 3.27 4.33 -10.86
N GLY A 203 4.00 3.33 -10.38
CA GLY A 203 3.93 1.97 -10.88
C GLY A 203 2.74 1.18 -10.36
N SER A 204 2.73 -0.10 -10.74
CA SER A 204 1.69 -1.07 -10.35
C SER A 204 2.28 -2.12 -9.44
N SER A 205 1.49 -2.54 -8.44
CA SER A 205 1.76 -3.72 -7.62
C SER A 205 1.65 -5.01 -8.45
N GLY A 206 2.32 -6.07 -8.02
CA GLY A 206 2.08 -7.42 -8.50
C GLY A 206 0.66 -7.92 -8.20
N THR A 207 -0.07 -7.26 -7.30
CA THR A 207 -1.48 -7.53 -7.04
C THR A 207 -2.34 -6.87 -8.14
N PRO A 208 -3.15 -7.63 -8.91
CA PRO A 208 -3.96 -7.09 -9.99
C PRO A 208 -4.85 -5.92 -9.53
N GLY A 209 -4.90 -4.86 -10.36
CA GLY A 209 -5.72 -3.66 -10.10
C GLY A 209 -5.14 -2.72 -9.04
N ARG A 210 -3.96 -3.02 -8.45
CA ARG A 210 -3.33 -2.20 -7.43
C ARG A 210 -2.21 -1.34 -8.00
N ARG A 211 -2.06 -0.13 -7.45
CA ARG A 211 -1.04 0.86 -7.78
C ARG A 211 -0.15 1.11 -6.57
N TRP A 212 1.08 1.53 -6.78
CA TRP A 212 1.96 1.96 -5.69
C TRP A 212 1.46 3.28 -5.07
N ALA A 213 0.26 3.20 -4.48
CA ALA A 213 -0.37 4.29 -3.74
C ALA A 213 -0.50 3.91 -2.26
N TRP A 214 0.10 4.72 -1.40
CA TRP A 214 -0.07 4.70 0.05
C TRP A 214 -0.91 5.92 0.42
N GLN A 215 -2.20 5.69 0.59
CA GLN A 215 -3.15 6.75 0.89
C GLN A 215 -3.17 7.05 2.39
N THR A 216 -3.12 8.34 2.77
CA THR A 216 -3.43 8.75 4.13
C THR A 216 -4.93 9.00 4.32
N ARG A 217 -5.42 8.80 5.54
CA ARG A 217 -6.75 9.20 5.97
C ARG A 217 -6.95 10.73 5.91
N ALA A 218 -5.89 11.49 6.21
CA ALA A 218 -5.91 12.94 6.08
C ALA A 218 -6.27 13.33 4.64
N TRP A 219 -7.03 14.41 4.49
CA TRP A 219 -7.46 14.96 3.19
C TRP A 219 -8.17 13.98 2.26
N SER A 220 -8.78 12.93 2.79
CA SER A 220 -9.42 11.87 2.00
C SER A 220 -10.94 11.80 2.17
N GLY A 221 -11.55 12.60 3.05
CA GLY A 221 -12.99 12.67 3.23
C GLY A 221 -13.64 11.31 3.52
N HIS A 222 -12.99 10.45 4.33
CA HIS A 222 -13.41 9.07 4.65
C HIS A 222 -13.47 8.10 3.45
N ARG A 223 -12.99 8.51 2.26
CA ARG A 223 -12.91 7.66 1.08
C ARG A 223 -11.60 6.87 1.07
N ILE A 224 -11.64 5.65 0.54
CA ILE A 224 -10.44 4.84 0.29
C ILE A 224 -10.32 4.61 -1.21
N TYR A 225 -9.13 4.88 -1.77
CA TYR A 225 -8.81 4.64 -3.16
C TYR A 225 -8.72 3.13 -3.42
N PRO A 226 -9.58 2.54 -4.26
CA PRO A 226 -9.62 1.08 -4.43
C PRO A 226 -8.34 0.48 -4.97
N ALA A 227 -7.53 1.26 -5.68
CA ALA A 227 -6.26 0.79 -6.21
C ALA A 227 -5.06 1.00 -5.26
N ALA A 228 -5.24 1.61 -4.08
CA ALA A 228 -4.16 1.75 -3.11
C ALA A 228 -3.71 0.41 -2.55
N VAL A 229 -2.41 0.26 -2.27
CA VAL A 229 -1.83 -0.91 -1.60
C VAL A 229 -1.72 -0.74 -0.09
N LEU A 230 -1.66 0.50 0.39
CA LEU A 230 -1.60 0.85 1.82
C LEU A 230 -2.57 1.99 2.12
N TYR A 231 -3.15 1.96 3.32
CA TYR A 231 -4.00 3.01 3.85
C TYR A 231 -3.57 3.39 5.26
N GLN A 232 -3.03 4.60 5.43
CA GLN A 232 -2.69 5.14 6.75
C GLN A 232 -3.97 5.54 7.47
N ARG A 233 -4.45 4.63 8.31
CA ARG A 233 -5.71 4.74 9.03
C ARG A 233 -5.60 5.59 10.29
N VAL A 234 -4.45 5.56 10.94
CA VAL A 234 -4.16 6.37 12.12
C VAL A 234 -3.00 7.29 11.78
N VAL A 235 -3.24 8.59 11.89
CA VAL A 235 -2.22 9.64 11.84
C VAL A 235 -2.10 10.21 13.25
N SER A 236 -0.95 9.99 13.88
CA SER A 236 -0.69 10.51 15.22
C SER A 236 -0.50 12.01 15.20
N THR A 237 -1.23 12.70 16.04
CA THR A 237 -1.13 14.15 16.24
C THR A 237 -1.11 14.48 17.72
N LYS A 238 -0.72 15.69 18.08
CA LYS A 238 -0.75 16.13 19.48
C LYS A 238 -2.15 16.07 20.10
N SER A 239 -3.20 16.33 19.31
CA SER A 239 -4.61 16.28 19.73
C SER A 239 -5.25 14.90 19.65
N SER A 240 -4.68 14.00 18.87
CA SER A 240 -5.14 12.62 18.68
C SER A 240 -3.92 11.71 18.55
N PRO A 241 -3.29 11.36 19.69
CA PRO A 241 -2.09 10.53 19.66
C PRO A 241 -2.41 9.13 19.14
N GLY A 242 -1.49 8.59 18.35
CA GLY A 242 -1.53 7.22 17.86
C GLY A 242 -1.24 6.20 18.96
N PRO A 243 -1.33 4.90 18.65
CA PRO A 243 -0.94 3.85 19.60
C PRO A 243 0.55 3.99 19.94
N ARG A 244 0.90 3.49 21.12
CA ARG A 244 2.31 3.46 21.56
C ARG A 244 2.89 2.08 21.37
N VAL A 245 4.05 2.04 20.70
CA VAL A 245 4.86 0.82 20.51
C VAL A 245 6.27 1.12 20.98
N GLY A 246 6.78 0.33 21.88
CA GLY A 246 8.13 0.57 22.45
C GLY A 246 8.27 1.91 23.17
N GLY A 247 7.17 2.48 23.69
CA GLY A 247 7.17 3.78 24.33
C GLY A 247 6.97 4.97 23.39
N PHE A 248 6.92 4.76 22.05
CA PHE A 248 6.79 5.81 21.04
C PHE A 248 5.43 5.75 20.35
N GLU A 249 4.86 6.91 20.06
CA GLU A 249 3.66 7.04 19.25
C GLU A 249 3.97 6.71 17.79
N VAL A 250 3.08 5.98 17.15
CA VAL A 250 3.23 5.52 15.77
C VAL A 250 1.96 5.77 14.98
N ASP A 251 2.12 5.94 13.68
CA ASP A 251 1.04 5.88 12.71
C ASP A 251 0.74 4.42 12.36
N VAL A 252 -0.51 4.14 11.93
CA VAL A 252 -0.94 2.78 11.61
C VAL A 252 -1.48 2.69 10.20
N ASN A 253 -0.97 1.71 9.46
CA ASN A 253 -1.28 1.47 8.06
C ASN A 253 -1.96 0.10 7.88
N ASP A 254 -3.15 0.10 7.29
CA ASP A 254 -3.80 -1.13 6.86
C ASP A 254 -3.16 -1.58 5.52
N VAL A 255 -2.83 -2.86 5.43
CA VAL A 255 -2.33 -3.48 4.19
C VAL A 255 -3.53 -3.86 3.34
N LEU A 256 -3.67 -3.24 2.17
CA LEU A 256 -4.80 -3.41 1.26
C LEU A 256 -4.51 -4.41 0.13
N ALA A 257 -3.25 -4.84 -0.02
CA ALA A 257 -2.81 -5.78 -1.03
C ALA A 257 -1.67 -6.66 -0.51
N PRO A 258 -1.61 -7.96 -0.87
CA PRO A 258 -0.50 -8.85 -0.47
C PRO A 258 0.87 -8.32 -0.88
N ASP A 259 0.97 -7.75 -2.10
CA ASP A 259 2.13 -7.01 -2.54
C ASP A 259 1.89 -5.52 -2.30
N CYS A 260 2.38 -5.02 -1.18
CA CYS A 260 2.27 -3.63 -0.76
C CYS A 260 3.58 -2.84 -0.95
N GLY A 261 4.56 -3.38 -1.67
CA GLY A 261 5.84 -2.76 -1.93
C GLY A 261 6.93 -3.11 -0.91
N GLN A 262 6.74 -4.15 -0.13
CA GLN A 262 7.77 -4.69 0.78
C GLN A 262 8.93 -5.28 -0.01
N TRP A 263 10.16 -5.14 0.51
CA TRP A 263 11.38 -5.52 -0.20
C TRP A 263 12.21 -6.61 0.46
N ASN A 264 11.95 -6.98 1.72
CA ASN A 264 12.76 -7.94 2.46
C ASN A 264 12.14 -9.32 2.60
N LEU A 265 10.81 -9.39 2.72
CA LEU A 265 10.05 -10.63 2.82
C LEU A 265 8.90 -10.59 1.83
N HIS A 266 8.82 -11.54 0.94
CA HIS A 266 7.67 -11.69 0.06
C HIS A 266 6.50 -12.29 0.85
N GLN A 267 5.37 -11.59 0.93
CA GLN A 267 4.14 -12.17 1.47
C GLN A 267 3.59 -13.14 0.44
N GLY A 268 3.84 -14.45 0.65
CA GLY A 268 3.22 -15.52 -0.10
C GLY A 268 4.11 -16.31 -1.02
N HIS A 269 5.12 -16.99 -0.48
CA HIS A 269 5.54 -18.32 -0.95
C HIS A 269 5.96 -19.13 0.27
N ARG A 270 4.99 -19.62 1.03
CA ARG A 270 5.16 -20.88 1.73
C ARG A 270 4.86 -21.98 0.70
N THR A 271 5.75 -22.18 -0.24
CA THR A 271 5.85 -23.49 -0.88
C THR A 271 6.47 -24.40 0.17
N GLY A 272 5.66 -25.32 0.69
CA GLY A 272 6.15 -26.48 1.34
C GLY A 272 7.08 -27.22 0.36
N ASP A 273 8.35 -27.21 0.66
CA ASP A 273 9.28 -28.24 0.23
C ASP A 273 9.83 -28.89 1.48
N ALA A 274 9.03 -29.87 1.95
CA ALA A 274 9.57 -31.01 2.66
C ALA A 274 10.36 -31.84 1.62
N ARG A 275 11.68 -31.91 1.78
CA ARG A 275 12.47 -33.08 1.42
C ARG A 275 13.46 -33.34 2.52
#